data_551b593970685ae8db5a54bb71dab60c
#
_entry.id   551b593970685ae8db5a54bb71dab60c
#
_cell.length_a   1.000
_cell.length_b   1.000
_cell.length_c   1.000
_cell.angle_alpha   90.00
_cell.angle_beta   90.00
_cell.angle_gamma   90.00
#
_symmetry.space_group_name_H-M   'P 1'
#
loop_
_entity.id
_entity.type
_entity.pdbx_description
1 polymer ?
#
loop_
_entity_poly.entity_id
_entity_poly.type
_entity_poly.pdbx_seq_one_letter_code
_entity_poly.pdbx_strand_id
1 'polypeptide(L)'
;MHRRRFLGSSLPVFAAFQSDSVFQAKAAVEQVAGRPADSIAMDEDFWLTIRHAFSVDRNIINLNNGGVSPSPKVVTEAEHRYNEISAMGPAHFMWNVLGPEIETVRRRLAETFGCDPEEIAITRNASEALEIVQMGMRLKAGDEVVTTNQDYPRMITCWQQRERRDGIVLKQVTFQVPPPSMDYLTERVMSAVTPRTRVIHICHITNRSGQIFPVRQIVRAARARGIDVVVDGAHAFAQFPFKRDDLECDFYGTSLHKWVLAPIGTGFLYVRKNRIKDIWPLMAAPPSMDGDIRKFEEIGTNPASLRNSITEALTFHDSIGGERKAARFRYLRKRWSNRLRNLPGVQILNSEDPEQSCGIGFLSVKGFDPGKLAAHLWDKYRIMVVPIVTPGEYEGVRVTPNVYTTLEEIDTFAEVVEKLIRRGSIPA
;
A
#
# COMPACT_ATOMS: atom_id res chain seq x y z
N MET A 1 -2.83 -59.62 12.08
CA MET A 1 -3.47 -58.29 11.98
C MET A 1 -2.86 -57.37 12.98
N HIS A 2 -1.83 -56.61 12.62
CA HIS A 2 -1.22 -55.58 13.47
C HIS A 2 -1.48 -54.21 12.87
N ARG A 3 -2.40 -53.46 13.50
CA ARG A 3 -2.61 -52.03 13.24
C ARG A 3 -1.42 -51.26 13.84
N ARG A 4 -0.47 -50.83 13.04
CA ARG A 4 0.51 -49.82 13.43
C ARG A 4 -0.21 -48.48 13.56
N ARG A 5 -0.32 -47.98 14.80
CA ARG A 5 -0.66 -46.59 15.06
C ARG A 5 0.51 -45.73 14.57
N PHE A 6 0.28 -44.98 13.50
CA PHE A 6 1.11 -43.82 13.17
C PHE A 6 0.76 -42.72 14.15
N LEU A 7 1.60 -42.52 15.14
CA LEU A 7 1.58 -41.29 15.96
C LEU A 7 2.06 -40.17 15.06
N GLY A 8 1.16 -39.27 14.69
CA GLY A 8 1.47 -38.05 13.98
C GLY A 8 2.25 -37.12 14.87
N SER A 9 3.56 -37.06 14.69
CA SER A 9 4.34 -35.91 15.07
C SER A 9 4.21 -34.90 13.93
N SER A 10 3.27 -33.99 14.05
CA SER A 10 3.27 -32.75 13.27
C SER A 10 4.44 -31.89 13.72
N LEU A 11 5.64 -32.21 13.26
CA LEU A 11 6.74 -31.27 13.25
C LEU A 11 6.36 -30.17 12.25
N PRO A 12 6.45 -28.91 12.59
CA PRO A 12 6.21 -27.85 11.64
C PRO A 12 7.29 -27.96 10.55
N VAL A 13 6.85 -28.22 9.32
CA VAL A 13 7.69 -28.24 8.10
C VAL A 13 8.27 -26.84 7.78
N PHE A 14 8.07 -25.87 8.67
CA PHE A 14 8.52 -24.48 8.55
C PHE A 14 9.99 -24.23 8.98
N ALA A 15 10.75 -25.27 9.31
CA ALA A 15 12.18 -25.09 9.57
C ALA A 15 12.99 -25.32 8.29
N ALA A 16 13.55 -24.21 7.77
CA ALA A 16 14.72 -24.16 6.91
C ALA A 16 14.56 -24.29 5.39
N PHE A 17 13.78 -23.43 4.75
CA PHE A 17 14.19 -22.86 3.46
C PHE A 17 14.21 -21.32 3.58
N GLN A 18 15.14 -20.79 4.36
CA GLN A 18 15.52 -19.40 4.21
C GLN A 18 16.22 -19.32 2.86
N SER A 19 15.56 -18.72 1.85
CA SER A 19 16.23 -18.44 0.59
C SER A 19 17.50 -17.64 0.89
N ASP A 20 18.54 -17.81 0.11
CA ASP A 20 19.81 -17.08 0.25
C ASP A 20 19.56 -15.56 0.40
N SER A 21 18.52 -15.03 -0.24
CA SER A 21 18.18 -13.61 -0.19
C SER A 21 17.72 -13.11 1.19
N VAL A 22 16.96 -13.89 1.97
CA VAL A 22 16.57 -13.52 3.34
C VAL A 22 17.77 -13.64 4.27
N PHE A 23 18.58 -14.69 4.10
CA PHE A 23 19.81 -14.86 4.89
C PHE A 23 20.78 -13.70 4.65
N GLN A 24 21.02 -13.32 3.40
CA GLN A 24 21.87 -12.19 3.03
C GLN A 24 21.32 -10.86 3.57
N ALA A 25 20.00 -10.63 3.48
CA ALA A 25 19.38 -9.45 4.04
C ALA A 25 19.54 -9.37 5.56
N LYS A 26 19.35 -10.48 6.28
CA LYS A 26 19.59 -10.55 7.74
C LYS A 26 21.06 -10.29 8.09
N ALA A 27 21.99 -10.91 7.39
CA ALA A 27 23.41 -10.71 7.62
C ALA A 27 23.82 -9.26 7.35
N ALA A 28 23.30 -8.61 6.30
CA ALA A 28 23.54 -7.21 6.04
C ALA A 28 22.98 -6.30 7.17
N VAL A 29 21.79 -6.64 7.70
CA VAL A 29 21.19 -5.91 8.82
C VAL A 29 22.01 -6.07 10.12
N GLU A 30 22.57 -7.25 10.38
CA GLU A 30 23.45 -7.47 11.54
C GLU A 30 24.71 -6.59 11.45
N GLN A 31 25.28 -6.42 10.25
CA GLN A 31 26.46 -5.56 10.03
C GLN A 31 26.18 -4.07 10.31
N VAL A 32 24.94 -3.63 10.15
CA VAL A 32 24.53 -2.24 10.41
C VAL A 32 23.77 -2.08 11.72
N ALA A 33 23.78 -3.09 12.58
CA ALA A 33 23.09 -3.07 13.86
C ALA A 33 23.55 -1.87 14.72
N GLY A 34 22.58 -1.16 15.30
CA GLY A 34 22.84 0.03 16.13
C GLY A 34 23.12 1.32 15.35
N ARG A 35 23.24 1.27 14.02
CA ARG A 35 23.38 2.51 13.22
C ARG A 35 22.02 3.18 13.02
N PRO A 36 21.95 4.53 13.03
CA PRO A 36 20.70 5.27 12.72
C PRO A 36 20.17 4.95 11.32
N ALA A 37 18.84 4.85 11.18
CA ALA A 37 18.19 4.53 9.91
C ALA A 37 18.56 5.49 8.76
N ASP A 38 18.70 6.78 9.06
CA ASP A 38 19.11 7.80 8.09
C ASP A 38 20.53 7.59 7.56
N SER A 39 21.46 7.10 8.40
CA SER A 39 22.83 6.77 7.95
C SER A 39 22.83 5.54 7.05
N ILE A 40 21.98 4.55 7.35
CA ILE A 40 21.82 3.34 6.54
C ILE A 40 21.11 3.68 5.22
N ALA A 41 20.20 4.67 5.22
CA ALA A 41 19.52 5.09 3.99
C ALA A 41 20.49 5.49 2.86
N MET A 42 21.71 5.92 3.20
CA MET A 42 22.77 6.33 2.28
C MET A 42 23.81 5.25 2.00
N ASP A 43 23.73 4.10 2.66
CA ASP A 43 24.71 3.01 2.58
C ASP A 43 24.41 2.12 1.35
N GLU A 44 25.02 2.42 0.22
CA GLU A 44 24.76 1.72 -1.03
C GLU A 44 25.16 0.24 -1.01
N ASP A 45 26.17 -0.15 -0.24
CA ASP A 45 26.59 -1.57 -0.12
C ASP A 45 25.46 -2.38 0.55
N PHE A 46 24.84 -1.81 1.59
CA PHE A 46 23.67 -2.39 2.23
C PHE A 46 22.50 -2.55 1.23
N TRP A 47 22.13 -1.47 0.51
CA TRP A 47 21.01 -1.49 -0.41
C TRP A 47 21.28 -2.31 -1.68
N LEU A 48 22.54 -2.43 -2.10
CA LEU A 48 22.91 -3.35 -3.19
C LEU A 48 22.66 -4.82 -2.79
N THR A 49 22.96 -5.18 -1.54
CA THR A 49 22.64 -6.52 -0.99
C THR A 49 21.11 -6.75 -1.03
N ILE A 50 20.32 -5.76 -0.60
CA ILE A 50 18.84 -5.84 -0.69
C ILE A 50 18.37 -5.93 -2.14
N ARG A 51 18.96 -5.18 -3.08
CA ARG A 51 18.64 -5.24 -4.52
C ARG A 51 18.85 -6.63 -5.12
N HIS A 52 19.86 -7.38 -4.69
CA HIS A 52 20.15 -8.73 -5.18
C HIS A 52 19.04 -9.73 -4.84
N ALA A 53 18.18 -9.42 -3.88
CA ALA A 53 16.99 -10.22 -3.59
C ALA A 53 15.90 -10.12 -4.66
N PHE A 54 16.02 -9.25 -5.66
CA PHE A 54 15.01 -9.04 -6.69
C PHE A 54 15.47 -9.51 -8.07
N SER A 55 14.51 -10.07 -8.84
CA SER A 55 14.66 -10.40 -10.27
C SER A 55 13.97 -9.33 -11.10
N VAL A 56 14.56 -8.14 -11.18
CA VAL A 56 14.02 -7.02 -11.96
C VAL A 56 14.75 -6.90 -13.30
N ASP A 57 14.04 -6.44 -14.34
CA ASP A 57 14.67 -6.06 -15.60
C ASP A 57 15.54 -4.83 -15.38
N ARG A 58 16.85 -5.00 -15.55
CA ARG A 58 17.85 -3.95 -15.30
C ARG A 58 17.92 -2.89 -16.41
N ASN A 59 17.24 -3.11 -17.53
CA ASN A 59 17.11 -2.12 -18.59
C ASN A 59 15.96 -1.12 -18.33
N ILE A 60 15.15 -1.35 -17.30
CA ILE A 60 14.03 -0.50 -16.93
C ILE A 60 14.33 0.20 -15.60
N ILE A 61 14.32 1.53 -15.62
CA ILE A 61 14.33 2.34 -14.40
C ILE A 61 12.87 2.46 -13.93
N ASN A 62 12.47 1.58 -13.00
CA ASN A 62 11.11 1.56 -12.50
C ASN A 62 10.91 2.55 -11.34
N LEU A 63 10.29 3.68 -11.64
CA LEU A 63 9.86 4.69 -10.66
C LEU A 63 8.34 4.74 -10.52
N ASN A 64 7.66 3.61 -10.78
CA ASN A 64 6.20 3.43 -10.58
C ASN A 64 5.87 2.31 -9.58
N ASN A 65 6.67 2.13 -8.55
CA ASN A 65 6.40 1.11 -7.53
C ASN A 65 5.15 1.41 -6.67
N GLY A 66 4.65 2.64 -6.71
CA GLY A 66 3.36 2.99 -6.11
C GLY A 66 2.15 2.39 -6.83
N GLY A 67 2.28 1.96 -8.08
CA GLY A 67 1.26 1.17 -8.78
C GLY A 67 1.24 -0.26 -8.25
N VAL A 68 2.33 -0.95 -8.51
CA VAL A 68 2.63 -2.31 -8.06
C VAL A 68 4.15 -2.46 -8.00
N SER A 69 4.65 -3.20 -7.02
CA SER A 69 6.09 -3.45 -6.85
C SER A 69 6.44 -4.89 -7.20
N PRO A 70 7.64 -5.18 -7.71
CA PRO A 70 8.12 -6.54 -7.84
C PRO A 70 8.29 -7.18 -6.46
N SER A 71 7.98 -8.46 -6.38
CA SER A 71 8.25 -9.27 -5.19
C SER A 71 9.71 -9.71 -5.15
N PRO A 72 10.33 -9.85 -3.97
CA PRO A 72 11.65 -10.47 -3.87
C PRO A 72 11.59 -11.97 -4.23
N LYS A 73 12.74 -12.54 -4.62
CA LYS A 73 12.86 -13.94 -5.05
C LYS A 73 12.24 -14.92 -4.06
N VAL A 74 12.48 -14.73 -2.76
CA VAL A 74 11.92 -15.60 -1.71
C VAL A 74 10.40 -15.71 -1.78
N VAL A 75 9.73 -14.62 -2.16
CA VAL A 75 8.26 -14.56 -2.28
C VAL A 75 7.80 -15.28 -3.55
N THR A 76 8.45 -15.03 -4.70
CA THR A 76 8.09 -15.70 -5.96
C THR A 76 8.40 -17.20 -5.93
N GLU A 77 9.50 -17.60 -5.30
CA GLU A 77 9.85 -19.01 -5.09
C GLU A 77 8.85 -19.71 -4.17
N ALA A 78 8.37 -19.02 -3.12
CA ALA A 78 7.32 -19.54 -2.24
C ALA A 78 6.00 -19.72 -3.00
N GLU A 79 5.61 -18.75 -3.80
CA GLU A 79 4.40 -18.81 -4.63
C GLU A 79 4.45 -20.00 -5.59
N HIS A 80 5.57 -20.20 -6.29
CA HIS A 80 5.77 -21.35 -7.17
C HIS A 80 5.65 -22.67 -6.41
N ARG A 81 6.32 -22.81 -5.29
CA ARG A 81 6.29 -24.00 -4.43
C ARG A 81 4.88 -24.32 -3.94
N TYR A 82 4.12 -23.32 -3.48
CA TYR A 82 2.74 -23.53 -3.04
C TYR A 82 1.80 -23.86 -4.21
N ASN A 83 2.04 -23.34 -5.41
CA ASN A 83 1.33 -23.75 -6.62
C ASN A 83 1.61 -25.24 -6.97
N GLU A 84 2.85 -25.67 -6.92
CA GLU A 84 3.22 -27.08 -7.15
C GLU A 84 2.56 -28.01 -6.13
N ILE A 85 2.61 -27.66 -4.84
CA ILE A 85 1.91 -28.41 -3.77
C ILE A 85 0.40 -28.48 -4.06
N SER A 86 -0.21 -27.36 -4.43
CA SER A 86 -1.63 -27.33 -4.78
C SER A 86 -1.96 -28.26 -5.95
N ALA A 87 -1.10 -28.33 -6.97
CA ALA A 87 -1.30 -29.14 -8.17
C ALA A 87 -1.18 -30.65 -7.91
N MET A 88 -0.49 -31.10 -6.87
CA MET A 88 -0.34 -32.52 -6.54
C MET A 88 -1.68 -33.20 -6.18
N GLY A 89 -2.68 -32.46 -5.71
CA GLY A 89 -4.02 -32.95 -5.36
C GLY A 89 -4.85 -31.80 -4.81
N PRO A 90 -5.46 -30.98 -5.71
CA PRO A 90 -5.99 -29.66 -5.37
C PRO A 90 -6.93 -29.65 -4.18
N ALA A 91 -7.97 -30.48 -4.17
CA ALA A 91 -8.95 -30.50 -3.08
C ALA A 91 -8.32 -30.85 -1.71
N HIS A 92 -7.32 -31.74 -1.69
CA HIS A 92 -6.64 -32.09 -0.44
C HIS A 92 -5.66 -31.01 -0.01
N PHE A 93 -4.73 -30.63 -0.90
CA PHE A 93 -3.63 -29.75 -0.50
C PHE A 93 -4.09 -28.32 -0.30
N MET A 94 -5.02 -27.80 -1.13
CA MET A 94 -5.50 -26.44 -0.98
C MET A 94 -6.36 -26.28 0.29
N TRP A 95 -7.26 -27.22 0.57
CA TRP A 95 -8.23 -27.05 1.67
C TRP A 95 -7.80 -27.63 2.99
N ASN A 96 -7.07 -28.77 2.99
CA ASN A 96 -6.71 -29.45 4.23
C ASN A 96 -5.25 -29.19 4.68
N VAL A 97 -4.39 -28.67 3.78
CA VAL A 97 -2.99 -28.40 4.10
C VAL A 97 -2.71 -26.88 4.08
N LEU A 98 -2.85 -26.24 2.92
CA LEU A 98 -2.52 -24.81 2.75
C LEU A 98 -3.60 -23.87 3.31
N GLY A 99 -4.86 -24.28 3.32
CA GLY A 99 -5.97 -23.49 3.88
C GLY A 99 -5.79 -23.15 5.36
N PRO A 100 -5.52 -24.12 6.24
CA PRO A 100 -5.25 -23.86 7.65
C PRO A 100 -4.04 -22.96 7.91
N GLU A 101 -3.03 -22.97 7.04
CA GLU A 101 -1.84 -22.13 7.17
C GLU A 101 -2.11 -20.64 6.96
N ILE A 102 -3.22 -20.29 6.31
CA ILE A 102 -3.67 -18.90 6.15
C ILE A 102 -3.86 -18.21 7.50
N GLU A 103 -4.22 -18.96 8.55
CA GLU A 103 -4.35 -18.40 9.90
C GLU A 103 -3.00 -17.93 10.48
N THR A 104 -1.90 -18.52 10.04
CA THR A 104 -0.55 -18.03 10.38
C THR A 104 -0.25 -16.71 9.67
N VAL A 105 -0.66 -16.58 8.41
CA VAL A 105 -0.54 -15.32 7.65
C VAL A 105 -1.37 -14.22 8.34
N ARG A 106 -2.61 -14.53 8.72
CA ARG A 106 -3.52 -13.60 9.42
C ARG A 106 -2.91 -13.09 10.72
N ARG A 107 -2.37 -13.98 11.56
CA ARG A 107 -1.68 -13.60 12.82
C ARG A 107 -0.50 -12.67 12.57
N ARG A 108 0.34 -12.95 11.56
CA ARG A 108 1.48 -12.09 11.22
C ARG A 108 1.08 -10.72 10.69
N LEU A 109 0.04 -10.66 9.85
CA LEU A 109 -0.52 -9.38 9.41
C LEU A 109 -1.05 -8.57 10.58
N ALA A 110 -1.79 -9.21 11.48
CA ALA A 110 -2.33 -8.58 12.67
C ALA A 110 -1.23 -8.06 13.62
N GLU A 111 -0.17 -8.83 13.85
CA GLU A 111 1.02 -8.41 14.59
C GLU A 111 1.69 -7.18 13.96
N THR A 112 1.87 -7.22 12.62
CA THR A 112 2.49 -6.11 11.89
C THR A 112 1.62 -4.85 11.96
N PHE A 113 0.30 -4.97 11.82
CA PHE A 113 -0.64 -3.85 11.89
C PHE A 113 -0.94 -3.40 13.34
N GLY A 114 -0.82 -4.29 14.31
CA GLY A 114 -1.07 -4.03 15.74
C GLY A 114 -2.55 -4.17 16.12
N CYS A 115 -3.18 -5.32 15.78
CA CYS A 115 -4.58 -5.61 16.11
C CYS A 115 -4.79 -7.10 16.42
N ASP A 116 -6.03 -7.49 16.77
CA ASP A 116 -6.42 -8.89 16.92
C ASP A 116 -6.47 -9.56 15.53
N PRO A 117 -5.96 -10.78 15.36
CA PRO A 117 -6.14 -11.54 14.10
C PRO A 117 -7.60 -11.69 13.67
N GLU A 118 -8.53 -11.76 14.61
CA GLU A 118 -9.97 -11.84 14.33
C GLU A 118 -10.58 -10.52 13.80
N GLU A 119 -9.74 -9.52 13.52
CA GLU A 119 -10.11 -8.25 12.88
C GLU A 119 -9.53 -8.10 11.46
N ILE A 120 -8.80 -9.11 10.96
CA ILE A 120 -8.13 -9.09 9.65
C ILE A 120 -8.78 -10.09 8.69
N ALA A 121 -9.28 -9.62 7.56
CA ALA A 121 -9.61 -10.45 6.40
C ALA A 121 -8.55 -10.29 5.31
N ILE A 122 -8.08 -11.40 4.73
CA ILE A 122 -7.10 -11.39 3.65
C ILE A 122 -7.84 -11.25 2.32
N THR A 123 -7.59 -10.14 1.62
CA THR A 123 -8.22 -9.78 0.36
C THR A 123 -7.24 -9.81 -0.81
N ARG A 124 -7.74 -9.62 -2.02
CA ARG A 124 -6.90 -9.58 -3.24
C ARG A 124 -6.16 -8.23 -3.41
N ASN A 125 -6.66 -7.17 -2.83
CA ASN A 125 -6.07 -5.82 -2.89
C ASN A 125 -6.87 -4.85 -2.02
N ALA A 126 -6.40 -3.59 -1.95
CA ALA A 126 -7.11 -2.52 -1.26
C ALA A 126 -8.50 -2.22 -1.86
N SER A 127 -8.67 -2.37 -3.18
CA SER A 127 -9.97 -2.08 -3.81
C SER A 127 -11.04 -3.03 -3.29
N GLU A 128 -10.78 -4.34 -3.26
CA GLU A 128 -11.70 -5.32 -2.67
C GLU A 128 -11.94 -5.03 -1.19
N ALA A 129 -10.87 -4.80 -0.41
CA ALA A 129 -10.97 -4.52 1.02
C ALA A 129 -11.87 -3.31 1.31
N LEU A 130 -11.68 -2.22 0.58
CA LEU A 130 -12.43 -0.99 0.78
C LEU A 130 -13.85 -1.08 0.22
N GLU A 131 -14.04 -1.74 -0.94
CA GLU A 131 -15.37 -1.94 -1.52
C GLU A 131 -16.25 -2.86 -0.67
N ILE A 132 -15.67 -3.84 0.06
CA ILE A 132 -16.41 -4.61 1.08
C ILE A 132 -17.07 -3.64 2.07
N VAL A 133 -16.31 -2.67 2.59
CA VAL A 133 -16.84 -1.69 3.55
C VAL A 133 -17.80 -0.72 2.86
N GLN A 134 -17.40 -0.14 1.72
CA GLN A 134 -18.20 0.84 0.99
C GLN A 134 -19.57 0.27 0.57
N MET A 135 -19.61 -0.96 0.07
CA MET A 135 -20.84 -1.61 -0.38
C MET A 135 -21.63 -2.23 0.78
N GLY A 136 -20.92 -2.70 1.82
CA GLY A 136 -21.49 -3.41 2.95
C GLY A 136 -22.11 -2.51 4.02
N MET A 137 -21.75 -1.23 4.08
CA MET A 137 -22.34 -0.28 5.03
C MET A 137 -23.82 -0.01 4.77
N ARG A 138 -24.63 -0.01 5.85
CA ARG A 138 -26.08 0.24 5.81
C ARG A 138 -26.37 1.75 5.75
N LEU A 139 -26.23 2.33 4.57
CA LEU A 139 -26.57 3.72 4.31
C LEU A 139 -27.93 3.80 3.61
N LYS A 140 -28.66 4.89 3.83
CA LYS A 140 -29.96 5.19 3.22
C LYS A 140 -29.91 6.45 2.38
N ALA A 141 -30.92 6.65 1.55
CA ALA A 141 -31.04 7.85 0.73
C ALA A 141 -30.93 9.13 1.57
N GLY A 142 -30.12 10.07 1.11
CA GLY A 142 -29.82 11.33 1.78
C GLY A 142 -28.69 11.27 2.81
N ASP A 143 -28.20 10.09 3.20
CA ASP A 143 -26.97 9.99 4.00
C ASP A 143 -25.79 10.52 3.19
N GLU A 144 -24.90 11.26 3.85
CA GLU A 144 -23.75 11.88 3.18
C GLU A 144 -22.45 11.12 3.47
N VAL A 145 -21.63 11.00 2.42
CA VAL A 145 -20.25 10.51 2.48
C VAL A 145 -19.31 11.63 2.09
N VAL A 146 -18.33 11.92 2.94
CA VAL A 146 -17.28 12.92 2.68
C VAL A 146 -15.99 12.19 2.27
N THR A 147 -15.40 12.61 1.17
CA THR A 147 -14.07 12.14 0.71
C THR A 147 -13.29 13.32 0.15
N THR A 148 -12.04 13.10 -0.27
CA THR A 148 -11.30 14.13 -1.01
C THR A 148 -11.33 13.85 -2.52
N ASN A 149 -11.15 14.88 -3.33
CA ASN A 149 -11.00 14.71 -4.78
C ASN A 149 -9.66 14.07 -5.17
N GLN A 150 -8.74 13.88 -4.21
CA GLN A 150 -7.46 13.21 -4.39
C GLN A 150 -7.47 11.77 -3.87
N ASP A 151 -8.58 11.27 -3.35
CA ASP A 151 -8.75 9.86 -3.05
C ASP A 151 -8.69 9.00 -4.32
N TYR A 152 -8.41 7.71 -4.14
CA TYR A 152 -8.21 6.83 -5.29
C TYR A 152 -9.46 6.77 -6.17
N PRO A 153 -9.35 6.98 -7.49
CA PRO A 153 -10.51 7.10 -8.38
C PRO A 153 -11.50 5.94 -8.31
N ARG A 154 -11.03 4.69 -8.10
CA ARG A 154 -11.93 3.54 -7.96
C ARG A 154 -12.81 3.64 -6.70
N MET A 155 -12.27 4.15 -5.60
CA MET A 155 -13.02 4.35 -4.37
C MET A 155 -14.06 5.46 -4.53
N ILE A 156 -13.71 6.53 -5.22
CA ILE A 156 -14.67 7.59 -5.60
C ILE A 156 -15.77 7.01 -6.49
N THR A 157 -15.40 6.20 -7.52
CA THR A 157 -16.38 5.54 -8.40
C THR A 157 -17.32 4.61 -7.65
N CYS A 158 -16.83 3.88 -6.65
CA CYS A 158 -17.67 3.03 -5.80
C CYS A 158 -18.72 3.87 -5.04
N TRP A 159 -18.33 4.98 -4.43
CA TRP A 159 -19.28 5.92 -3.79
C TRP A 159 -20.27 6.54 -4.78
N GLN A 160 -19.81 6.91 -5.99
CA GLN A 160 -20.70 7.40 -7.05
C GLN A 160 -21.69 6.32 -7.51
N GLN A 161 -21.29 5.03 -7.52
CA GLN A 161 -22.22 3.94 -7.79
C GLN A 161 -23.29 3.86 -6.70
N ARG A 162 -22.93 4.01 -5.42
CA ARG A 162 -23.86 4.04 -4.30
C ARG A 162 -24.78 5.26 -4.35
N GLU A 163 -24.26 6.41 -4.76
CA GLU A 163 -25.07 7.61 -4.97
C GLU A 163 -26.19 7.34 -5.99
N ARG A 164 -25.85 6.74 -7.14
CA ARG A 164 -26.83 6.38 -8.19
C ARG A 164 -27.79 5.28 -7.76
N ARG A 165 -27.31 4.27 -7.00
CA ARG A 165 -28.10 3.08 -6.64
C ARG A 165 -28.91 3.30 -5.36
N ASP A 166 -28.31 3.89 -4.34
CA ASP A 166 -28.87 3.95 -3.00
C ASP A 166 -29.34 5.36 -2.61
N GLY A 167 -29.06 6.37 -3.45
CA GLY A 167 -29.48 7.77 -3.20
C GLY A 167 -28.67 8.46 -2.10
N ILE A 168 -27.49 7.98 -1.75
CA ILE A 168 -26.57 8.71 -0.86
C ILE A 168 -26.06 9.97 -1.56
N VAL A 169 -25.41 10.86 -0.82
CA VAL A 169 -24.80 12.10 -1.35
C VAL A 169 -23.31 12.05 -1.15
N LEU A 170 -22.53 12.04 -2.24
CA LEU A 170 -21.07 12.09 -2.20
C LEU A 170 -20.58 13.53 -2.19
N LYS A 171 -19.80 13.91 -1.18
CA LYS A 171 -19.13 15.20 -1.07
C LYS A 171 -17.63 15.02 -1.22
N GLN A 172 -17.04 15.73 -2.17
CA GLN A 172 -15.60 15.72 -2.39
C GLN A 172 -15.00 17.07 -1.97
N VAL A 173 -14.05 17.05 -1.04
CA VAL A 173 -13.33 18.25 -0.62
C VAL A 173 -12.01 18.38 -1.36
N THR A 174 -11.63 19.60 -1.68
CA THR A 174 -10.31 19.96 -2.22
C THR A 174 -9.41 20.47 -1.09
N PHE A 175 -8.12 20.36 -1.27
CA PHE A 175 -7.12 20.88 -0.33
C PHE A 175 -5.85 21.31 -1.06
N GLN A 176 -5.13 22.27 -0.47
CA GLN A 176 -3.86 22.74 -1.01
C GLN A 176 -2.78 21.65 -0.90
N VAL A 177 -1.94 21.53 -1.92
CA VAL A 177 -0.80 20.61 -1.96
C VAL A 177 0.47 21.39 -2.28
N PRO A 178 1.52 21.29 -1.45
CA PRO A 178 1.51 20.72 -0.10
C PRO A 178 0.58 21.53 0.84
N PRO A 179 -0.05 20.89 1.84
CA PRO A 179 -0.87 21.60 2.80
C PRO A 179 -0.02 22.41 3.78
N PRO A 180 -0.53 23.53 4.32
CA PRO A 180 0.23 24.33 5.28
C PRO A 180 0.42 23.64 6.63
N SER A 181 -0.47 22.72 7.02
CA SER A 181 -0.36 21.93 8.26
C SER A 181 -1.26 20.69 8.22
N MET A 182 -1.06 19.78 9.17
CA MET A 182 -1.96 18.63 9.38
C MET A 182 -3.33 19.06 9.91
N ASP A 183 -3.38 20.08 10.75
CA ASP A 183 -4.65 20.63 11.25
C ASP A 183 -5.51 21.20 10.11
N TYR A 184 -4.89 21.87 9.14
CA TYR A 184 -5.58 22.33 7.93
C TYR A 184 -6.29 21.19 7.20
N LEU A 185 -5.62 20.03 7.05
CA LEU A 185 -6.25 18.87 6.39
C LEU A 185 -7.45 18.36 7.20
N THR A 186 -7.34 18.31 8.52
CA THR A 186 -8.45 17.93 9.41
C THR A 186 -9.61 18.92 9.27
N GLU A 187 -9.35 20.22 9.32
CA GLU A 187 -10.35 21.26 9.16
C GLU A 187 -11.04 21.20 7.79
N ARG A 188 -10.26 20.97 6.71
CA ARG A 188 -10.82 20.84 5.35
C ARG A 188 -11.80 19.69 5.25
N VAL A 189 -11.45 18.51 5.76
CA VAL A 189 -12.34 17.34 5.75
C VAL A 189 -13.57 17.62 6.62
N MET A 190 -13.39 18.14 7.82
CA MET A 190 -14.48 18.38 8.78
C MET A 190 -15.41 19.53 8.37
N SER A 191 -14.95 20.46 7.52
CA SER A 191 -15.78 21.56 7.01
C SER A 191 -16.93 21.10 6.10
N ALA A 192 -16.82 19.92 5.48
CA ALA A 192 -17.87 19.34 4.65
C ALA A 192 -18.91 18.53 5.44
N VAL A 193 -18.66 18.29 6.73
CA VAL A 193 -19.52 17.49 7.61
C VAL A 193 -20.80 18.23 7.99
N THR A 194 -21.93 17.55 7.86
CA THR A 194 -23.26 18.02 8.28
C THR A 194 -23.95 16.99 9.18
N PRO A 195 -25.12 17.26 9.74
CA PRO A 195 -25.90 16.28 10.52
C PRO A 195 -26.28 15.01 9.73
N ARG A 196 -26.24 15.04 8.38
CA ARG A 196 -26.51 13.90 7.51
C ARG A 196 -25.26 13.06 7.20
N THR A 197 -24.08 13.54 7.51
CA THR A 197 -22.83 12.82 7.25
C THR A 197 -22.77 11.55 8.12
N ARG A 198 -22.53 10.41 7.49
CA ARG A 198 -22.40 9.10 8.13
C ARG A 198 -21.00 8.52 7.98
N VAL A 199 -20.31 8.85 6.90
CA VAL A 199 -18.99 8.27 6.59
C VAL A 199 -18.06 9.38 6.13
N ILE A 200 -16.82 9.29 6.58
CA ILE A 200 -15.66 9.97 5.98
C ILE A 200 -14.75 8.88 5.40
N HIS A 201 -14.41 8.99 4.11
CA HIS A 201 -13.45 8.11 3.45
C HIS A 201 -12.23 8.92 3.08
N ILE A 202 -11.04 8.50 3.57
CA ILE A 202 -9.78 9.21 3.34
C ILE A 202 -8.64 8.24 3.02
N CYS A 203 -7.72 8.65 2.16
CA CYS A 203 -6.42 7.99 2.05
C CYS A 203 -5.57 8.28 3.28
N HIS A 204 -4.83 7.30 3.78
CA HIS A 204 -3.75 7.53 4.74
C HIS A 204 -2.57 8.23 4.06
N ILE A 205 -2.23 7.81 2.81
CA ILE A 205 -1.37 8.54 1.88
C ILE A 205 -2.08 8.63 0.54
N THR A 206 -2.18 9.84 -0.04
CA THR A 206 -2.73 10.00 -1.38
C THR A 206 -1.84 9.35 -2.44
N ASN A 207 -2.45 8.68 -3.39
CA ASN A 207 -1.73 8.05 -4.51
C ASN A 207 -1.21 9.06 -5.54
N ARG A 208 -1.63 10.31 -5.46
CA ARG A 208 -1.26 11.39 -6.39
C ARG A 208 -0.01 12.13 -5.90
N SER A 209 -0.17 12.97 -4.89
CA SER A 209 0.90 13.82 -4.34
C SER A 209 1.76 13.12 -3.29
N GLY A 210 1.33 11.99 -2.73
CA GLY A 210 2.03 11.36 -1.60
C GLY A 210 1.84 12.05 -0.26
N GLN A 211 0.81 12.92 -0.15
CA GLN A 211 0.46 13.57 1.10
C GLN A 211 -0.04 12.55 2.13
N ILE A 212 0.58 12.53 3.30
CA ILE A 212 0.12 11.77 4.48
C ILE A 212 -0.98 12.57 5.18
N PHE A 213 -2.10 11.91 5.49
CA PHE A 213 -3.22 12.51 6.19
C PHE A 213 -3.16 12.29 7.70
N PRO A 214 -3.64 13.24 8.53
CA PRO A 214 -3.73 13.13 9.98
C PRO A 214 -4.90 12.24 10.40
N VAL A 215 -4.81 10.93 10.07
CA VAL A 215 -5.91 9.96 10.23
C VAL A 215 -6.48 9.98 11.64
N ARG A 216 -5.62 9.93 12.68
CA ARG A 216 -6.05 9.94 14.08
C ARG A 216 -6.87 11.18 14.44
N GLN A 217 -6.45 12.36 14.00
CA GLN A 217 -7.16 13.60 14.27
C GLN A 217 -8.56 13.60 13.63
N ILE A 218 -8.63 13.17 12.36
CA ILE A 218 -9.90 13.05 11.62
C ILE A 218 -10.81 12.02 12.27
N VAL A 219 -10.27 10.85 12.64
CA VAL A 219 -11.04 9.78 13.30
C VAL A 219 -11.62 10.27 14.63
N ARG A 220 -10.85 10.98 15.46
CA ARG A 220 -11.33 11.53 16.72
C ARG A 220 -12.43 12.56 16.52
N ALA A 221 -12.22 13.50 15.57
CA ALA A 221 -13.20 14.53 15.24
C ALA A 221 -14.52 13.97 14.66
N ALA A 222 -14.42 12.93 13.83
CA ALA A 222 -15.55 12.20 13.25
C ALA A 222 -16.31 11.40 14.32
N ARG A 223 -15.59 10.64 15.14
CA ARG A 223 -16.17 9.81 16.22
C ARG A 223 -16.96 10.64 17.23
N ALA A 224 -16.48 11.85 17.59
CA ALA A 224 -17.21 12.77 18.45
C ALA A 224 -18.57 13.20 17.88
N ARG A 225 -18.80 12.98 16.59
CA ARG A 225 -20.06 13.28 15.87
C ARG A 225 -20.80 12.02 15.42
N GLY A 226 -20.37 10.83 15.85
CA GLY A 226 -20.99 9.55 15.48
C GLY A 226 -20.79 9.19 14.00
N ILE A 227 -19.69 9.63 13.37
CA ILE A 227 -19.38 9.43 11.95
C ILE A 227 -18.29 8.34 11.84
N ASP A 228 -18.50 7.39 10.95
CA ASP A 228 -17.53 6.35 10.63
C ASP A 228 -16.41 6.87 9.74
N VAL A 229 -15.18 6.36 9.95
CA VAL A 229 -14.04 6.68 9.07
C VAL A 229 -13.51 5.42 8.41
N VAL A 230 -13.52 5.42 7.08
CA VAL A 230 -12.91 4.38 6.23
C VAL A 230 -11.56 4.90 5.76
N VAL A 231 -10.50 4.14 6.04
CA VAL A 231 -9.13 4.54 5.73
C VAL A 231 -8.55 3.69 4.60
N ASP A 232 -8.22 4.34 3.49
CA ASP A 232 -7.46 3.73 2.40
C ASP A 232 -5.96 3.78 2.74
N GLY A 233 -5.45 2.62 3.15
CA GLY A 233 -4.06 2.41 3.52
C GLY A 233 -3.17 1.88 2.41
N ALA A 234 -3.66 1.83 1.15
CA ALA A 234 -2.96 1.19 0.03
C ALA A 234 -1.52 1.67 -0.18
N HIS A 235 -1.21 2.89 0.21
CA HIS A 235 0.13 3.47 0.09
C HIS A 235 0.86 3.66 1.43
N ALA A 236 0.22 3.42 2.57
CA ALA A 236 0.84 3.67 3.88
C ALA A 236 1.45 2.41 4.50
N PHE A 237 0.72 1.27 4.46
CA PHE A 237 1.16 0.05 5.10
C PHE A 237 2.51 -0.42 4.56
N ALA A 238 3.48 -0.58 5.46
CA ALA A 238 4.88 -0.93 5.19
C ALA A 238 5.69 0.11 4.36
N GLN A 239 5.15 1.29 4.09
CA GLN A 239 5.95 2.41 3.56
C GLN A 239 6.69 3.14 4.69
N PHE A 240 6.05 3.29 5.84
CA PHE A 240 6.64 3.79 7.08
C PHE A 240 5.99 3.09 8.28
N PRO A 241 6.66 3.06 9.45
CA PRO A 241 6.11 2.39 10.63
C PRO A 241 4.93 3.14 11.24
N PHE A 242 3.89 2.39 11.55
CA PHE A 242 2.76 2.78 12.40
C PHE A 242 2.01 1.52 12.84
N LYS A 243 1.17 1.65 13.84
CA LYS A 243 0.26 0.61 14.32
C LYS A 243 -1.20 1.08 14.23
N ARG A 244 -2.15 0.16 14.26
CA ARG A 244 -3.58 0.47 14.24
C ARG A 244 -3.98 1.48 15.33
N ASP A 245 -3.37 1.38 16.50
CA ASP A 245 -3.64 2.29 17.62
C ASP A 245 -3.18 3.73 17.35
N ASP A 246 -2.22 3.94 16.46
CA ASP A 246 -1.81 5.27 16.02
C ASP A 246 -2.88 5.94 15.13
N LEU A 247 -3.76 5.16 14.53
CA LEU A 247 -4.84 5.63 13.66
C LEU A 247 -6.18 5.71 14.37
N GLU A 248 -6.43 4.85 15.35
CA GLU A 248 -7.70 4.66 16.07
C GLU A 248 -8.92 4.35 15.16
N CYS A 249 -8.69 3.99 13.90
CA CYS A 249 -9.73 3.73 12.91
C CYS A 249 -10.50 2.43 13.20
N ASP A 250 -11.72 2.34 12.62
CA ASP A 250 -12.57 1.17 12.71
C ASP A 250 -12.53 0.33 11.42
N PHE A 251 -12.13 0.93 10.30
CA PHE A 251 -12.02 0.30 8.98
C PHE A 251 -10.73 0.74 8.29
N TYR A 252 -9.96 -0.22 7.80
CA TYR A 252 -8.73 0.03 7.05
C TYR A 252 -8.54 -1.02 5.96
N GLY A 253 -8.32 -0.58 4.72
CA GLY A 253 -8.03 -1.48 3.61
C GLY A 253 -6.68 -1.19 2.97
N THR A 254 -5.91 -2.22 2.63
CA THR A 254 -4.59 -2.02 2.00
C THR A 254 -4.24 -3.07 0.98
N SER A 255 -3.28 -2.75 0.10
CA SER A 255 -2.63 -3.66 -0.84
C SER A 255 -1.26 -4.07 -0.33
N LEU A 256 -0.96 -5.37 -0.34
CA LEU A 256 0.31 -5.90 0.12
C LEU A 256 1.38 -5.96 -0.99
N HIS A 257 0.96 -5.94 -2.26
CA HIS A 257 1.82 -5.97 -3.44
C HIS A 257 2.48 -4.62 -3.79
N LYS A 258 2.45 -3.64 -2.88
CA LYS A 258 3.13 -2.34 -3.05
C LYS A 258 4.36 -2.27 -2.14
N TRP A 259 4.19 -1.87 -0.89
CA TRP A 259 5.30 -1.58 0.02
C TRP A 259 5.71 -2.76 0.90
N VAL A 260 4.84 -3.77 1.10
CA VAL A 260 5.22 -5.06 1.71
C VAL A 260 5.99 -5.92 0.73
N LEU A 261 5.77 -5.74 -0.60
CA LEU A 261 6.39 -6.53 -1.67
C LEU A 261 5.85 -7.97 -1.74
N ALA A 262 4.60 -8.18 -1.29
CA ALA A 262 3.91 -9.46 -1.36
C ALA A 262 3.45 -9.77 -2.81
N PRO A 263 2.98 -11.00 -3.09
CA PRO A 263 2.50 -11.35 -4.42
C PRO A 263 1.43 -10.40 -4.95
N ILE A 264 1.42 -10.17 -6.26
CA ILE A 264 0.38 -9.37 -6.93
C ILE A 264 -0.97 -10.04 -6.70
N GLY A 265 -1.97 -9.28 -6.30
CA GLY A 265 -3.27 -9.83 -5.94
C GLY A 265 -3.39 -10.22 -4.46
N THR A 266 -2.67 -9.51 -3.58
CA THR A 266 -2.79 -9.64 -2.12
C THR A 266 -3.06 -8.30 -1.44
N GLY A 267 -3.87 -8.34 -0.39
CA GLY A 267 -4.28 -7.22 0.44
C GLY A 267 -4.85 -7.70 1.76
N PHE A 268 -5.27 -6.77 2.61
CA PHE A 268 -6.11 -7.09 3.75
C PHE A 268 -7.12 -5.98 4.04
N LEU A 269 -8.21 -6.39 4.67
CA LEU A 269 -9.22 -5.55 5.30
C LEU A 269 -9.10 -5.72 6.82
N TYR A 270 -8.96 -4.62 7.55
CA TYR A 270 -9.17 -4.53 8.98
C TYR A 270 -10.57 -3.99 9.26
N VAL A 271 -11.31 -4.68 10.11
CA VAL A 271 -12.58 -4.24 10.67
C VAL A 271 -12.54 -4.45 12.17
N ARG A 272 -12.75 -3.39 12.96
CA ARG A 272 -12.83 -3.50 14.42
C ARG A 272 -13.86 -4.56 14.81
N LYS A 273 -13.54 -5.45 15.73
CA LYS A 273 -14.31 -6.66 16.05
C LYS A 273 -15.81 -6.42 16.27
N ASN A 274 -16.17 -5.39 17.03
CA ASN A 274 -17.56 -5.06 17.29
C ASN A 274 -18.31 -4.46 16.10
N ARG A 275 -17.60 -4.13 15.01
CA ARG A 275 -18.16 -3.55 13.77
C ARG A 275 -18.33 -4.59 12.66
N ILE A 276 -17.77 -5.80 12.78
CA ILE A 276 -17.83 -6.85 11.75
C ILE A 276 -19.28 -7.14 11.34
N LYS A 277 -20.19 -7.30 12.30
CA LYS A 277 -21.61 -7.58 12.06
C LYS A 277 -22.38 -6.47 11.35
N ASP A 278 -21.83 -5.24 11.33
CA ASP A 278 -22.48 -4.07 10.73
C ASP A 278 -22.24 -3.98 9.22
N ILE A 279 -21.27 -4.75 8.71
CA ILE A 279 -20.85 -4.72 7.30
C ILE A 279 -21.32 -6.00 6.58
N TRP A 280 -22.04 -5.84 5.48
CA TRP A 280 -22.36 -6.94 4.59
C TRP A 280 -21.13 -7.35 3.75
N PRO A 281 -20.88 -8.65 3.55
CA PRO A 281 -19.84 -9.08 2.62
C PRO A 281 -20.25 -8.81 1.16
N LEU A 282 -19.28 -8.69 0.25
CA LEU A 282 -19.57 -8.56 -1.19
C LEU A 282 -20.17 -9.83 -1.79
N MET A 283 -19.66 -10.99 -1.37
CA MET A 283 -20.21 -12.29 -1.71
C MET A 283 -20.89 -12.86 -0.46
N ALA A 284 -22.03 -13.53 -0.67
CA ALA A 284 -22.85 -14.01 0.43
C ALA A 284 -22.10 -15.02 1.32
N ALA A 285 -22.19 -14.82 2.60
CA ALA A 285 -21.73 -15.74 3.64
C ALA A 285 -22.92 -16.25 4.48
N PRO A 286 -22.82 -17.43 5.11
CA PRO A 286 -23.89 -17.95 5.96
C PRO A 286 -24.09 -17.07 7.20
N PRO A 287 -25.32 -16.97 7.75
CA PRO A 287 -25.62 -16.14 8.92
C PRO A 287 -24.77 -16.49 10.17
N SER A 288 -24.30 -17.73 10.29
CA SER A 288 -23.38 -18.14 11.37
C SER A 288 -22.06 -17.39 11.37
N MET A 289 -21.68 -16.76 10.25
CA MET A 289 -20.46 -15.96 10.09
C MET A 289 -20.68 -14.45 10.29
N ASP A 290 -21.84 -13.99 10.70
CA ASP A 290 -22.12 -12.54 10.81
C ASP A 290 -21.10 -11.79 11.66
N GLY A 291 -20.59 -12.39 12.72
CA GLY A 291 -19.56 -11.83 13.59
C GLY A 291 -18.13 -12.28 13.27
N ASP A 292 -17.92 -13.10 12.26
CA ASP A 292 -16.62 -13.64 11.87
C ASP A 292 -16.03 -12.80 10.73
N ILE A 293 -14.79 -12.39 10.90
CA ILE A 293 -14.05 -11.59 9.90
C ILE A 293 -13.87 -12.37 8.58
N ARG A 294 -13.84 -13.70 8.65
CA ARG A 294 -13.65 -14.59 7.48
C ARG A 294 -14.81 -14.56 6.50
N LYS A 295 -16.00 -14.03 6.92
CA LYS A 295 -17.11 -13.81 5.99
C LYS A 295 -16.73 -12.93 4.80
N PHE A 296 -15.72 -12.08 4.95
CA PHE A 296 -15.21 -11.22 3.87
C PHE A 296 -14.25 -11.95 2.93
N GLU A 297 -13.91 -13.21 3.24
CA GLU A 297 -13.05 -14.07 2.41
C GLU A 297 -13.83 -15.14 1.64
N GLU A 298 -15.16 -15.16 1.75
CA GLU A 298 -16.07 -16.10 1.05
C GLU A 298 -16.16 -15.75 -0.44
N ILE A 299 -15.04 -15.90 -1.18
CA ILE A 299 -14.93 -15.55 -2.60
C ILE A 299 -14.91 -16.79 -3.53
N GLY A 300 -15.17 -17.99 -2.97
CA GLY A 300 -15.07 -19.25 -3.69
C GLY A 300 -13.63 -19.72 -3.88
N THR A 301 -13.44 -20.68 -4.79
CA THR A 301 -12.12 -21.27 -5.06
C THR A 301 -11.15 -20.23 -5.58
N ASN A 302 -10.02 -20.08 -4.89
CA ASN A 302 -8.96 -19.14 -5.23
C ASN A 302 -7.58 -19.73 -4.92
N PRO A 303 -6.48 -19.22 -5.52
CA PRO A 303 -5.13 -19.73 -5.30
C PRO A 303 -4.68 -19.60 -3.84
N ALA A 304 -4.38 -20.73 -3.19
CA ALA A 304 -3.80 -20.73 -1.84
C ALA A 304 -2.37 -20.19 -1.82
N SER A 305 -1.63 -20.31 -2.93
CA SER A 305 -0.25 -19.89 -3.08
C SER A 305 -0.03 -18.40 -2.80
N LEU A 306 -0.87 -17.53 -3.36
CA LEU A 306 -0.76 -16.08 -3.19
C LEU A 306 -0.87 -15.68 -1.71
N ARG A 307 -1.86 -16.24 -0.99
CA ARG A 307 -2.11 -15.92 0.41
C ARG A 307 -0.99 -16.43 1.31
N ASN A 308 -0.54 -17.66 1.11
CA ASN A 308 0.52 -18.26 1.94
C ASN A 308 1.86 -17.55 1.75
N SER A 309 2.20 -17.09 0.54
CA SER A 309 3.46 -16.38 0.26
C SER A 309 3.55 -14.97 0.85
N ILE A 310 2.47 -14.45 1.44
CA ILE A 310 2.51 -13.19 2.22
C ILE A 310 3.46 -13.32 3.41
N THR A 311 3.60 -14.51 3.98
CA THR A 311 4.50 -14.78 5.12
C THR A 311 5.95 -14.48 4.77
N GLU A 312 6.41 -14.88 3.60
CA GLU A 312 7.76 -14.63 3.12
C GLU A 312 7.99 -13.14 2.86
N ALA A 313 6.98 -12.44 2.33
CA ALA A 313 7.06 -10.98 2.14
C ALA A 313 7.16 -10.23 3.47
N LEU A 314 6.38 -10.61 4.48
CA LEU A 314 6.49 -10.06 5.83
C LEU A 314 7.86 -10.36 6.45
N THR A 315 8.37 -11.60 6.27
CA THR A 315 9.70 -11.97 6.76
C THR A 315 10.80 -11.11 6.11
N PHE A 316 10.69 -10.85 4.81
CA PHE A 316 11.63 -9.97 4.10
C PHE A 316 11.50 -8.52 4.56
N HIS A 317 10.27 -8.03 4.75
CA HIS A 317 10.01 -6.69 5.29
C HIS A 317 10.61 -6.52 6.69
N ASP A 318 10.36 -7.46 7.59
CA ASP A 318 10.83 -7.44 8.98
C ASP A 318 12.37 -7.52 9.05
N SER A 319 13.00 -8.31 8.15
CA SER A 319 14.45 -8.41 8.10
C SER A 319 15.16 -7.12 7.70
N ILE A 320 14.54 -6.28 6.85
CA ILE A 320 15.07 -4.95 6.55
C ILE A 320 14.74 -3.97 7.68
N GLY A 321 13.52 -4.01 8.18
CA GLY A 321 12.97 -3.11 9.19
C GLY A 321 12.27 -1.88 8.59
N GLY A 322 11.11 -1.54 9.15
CA GLY A 322 10.23 -0.47 8.66
C GLY A 322 10.90 0.90 8.66
N GLU A 323 11.64 1.24 9.72
CA GLU A 323 12.35 2.52 9.83
C GLU A 323 13.43 2.70 8.74
N ARG A 324 14.22 1.66 8.47
CA ARG A 324 15.25 1.70 7.42
C ARG A 324 14.63 1.87 6.04
N LYS A 325 13.51 1.17 5.78
CA LYS A 325 12.75 1.32 4.53
C LYS A 325 12.24 2.74 4.38
N ALA A 326 11.60 3.30 5.39
CA ALA A 326 11.07 4.67 5.37
C ALA A 326 12.17 5.71 5.14
N ALA A 327 13.30 5.58 5.83
CA ALA A 327 14.46 6.44 5.65
C ALA A 327 15.00 6.35 4.21
N ARG A 328 15.14 5.13 3.65
CA ARG A 328 15.57 4.93 2.25
C ARG A 328 14.59 5.57 1.26
N PHE A 329 13.31 5.38 1.41
CA PHE A 329 12.30 5.99 0.54
C PHE A 329 12.39 7.51 0.55
N ARG A 330 12.50 8.12 1.73
CA ARG A 330 12.67 9.59 1.86
C ARG A 330 13.98 10.05 1.24
N TYR A 331 15.08 9.32 1.44
CA TYR A 331 16.38 9.65 0.87
C TYR A 331 16.34 9.62 -0.67
N LEU A 332 15.81 8.55 -1.29
CA LEU A 332 15.70 8.45 -2.74
C LEU A 332 14.80 9.56 -3.32
N ARG A 333 13.68 9.86 -2.67
CA ARG A 333 12.80 10.96 -3.07
C ARG A 333 13.53 12.31 -2.98
N LYS A 334 14.17 12.61 -1.85
CA LYS A 334 14.89 13.86 -1.65
C LYS A 334 16.05 14.03 -2.63
N ARG A 335 16.72 12.96 -3.04
CA ARG A 335 17.86 13.02 -3.96
C ARG A 335 17.49 13.66 -5.30
N TRP A 336 16.45 13.18 -5.97
CA TRP A 336 16.01 13.75 -7.23
C TRP A 336 15.29 15.10 -7.05
N SER A 337 14.44 15.21 -6.04
CA SER A 337 13.66 16.45 -5.84
C SER A 337 14.52 17.64 -5.46
N ASN A 338 15.57 17.47 -4.65
CA ASN A 338 16.52 18.54 -4.30
C ASN A 338 17.31 19.03 -5.52
N ARG A 339 17.67 18.12 -6.43
CA ARG A 339 18.36 18.49 -7.68
C ARG A 339 17.47 19.35 -8.60
N LEU A 340 16.17 19.07 -8.63
CA LEU A 340 15.26 19.69 -9.61
C LEU A 340 14.54 20.93 -9.06
N ARG A 341 14.28 21.03 -7.75
CA ARG A 341 13.37 22.03 -7.16
C ARG A 341 13.67 23.48 -7.48
N ASN A 342 14.91 23.84 -7.69
CA ASN A 342 15.35 25.22 -7.95
C ASN A 342 15.43 25.54 -9.45
N LEU A 343 15.03 24.62 -10.32
CA LEU A 343 15.01 24.86 -11.77
C LEU A 343 13.78 25.69 -12.16
N PRO A 344 13.88 26.52 -13.21
CA PRO A 344 12.76 27.34 -13.66
C PRO A 344 11.50 26.53 -13.98
N GLY A 345 10.38 26.96 -13.45
CA GLY A 345 9.08 26.33 -13.71
C GLY A 345 8.81 25.00 -12.98
N VAL A 346 9.75 24.54 -12.14
CA VAL A 346 9.58 23.31 -11.35
C VAL A 346 8.81 23.59 -10.07
N GLN A 347 7.88 22.69 -9.77
CA GLN A 347 7.17 22.58 -8.48
C GLN A 347 7.26 21.15 -7.97
N ILE A 348 7.76 20.99 -6.75
CA ILE A 348 7.74 19.72 -6.01
C ILE A 348 6.58 19.80 -5.02
N LEU A 349 5.54 19.00 -5.26
CA LEU A 349 4.31 19.05 -4.45
C LEU A 349 4.37 18.16 -3.18
N ASN A 350 5.57 17.96 -2.65
CA ASN A 350 5.79 17.21 -1.42
C ASN A 350 6.28 18.14 -0.32
N SER A 351 5.72 17.98 0.88
CA SER A 351 6.28 18.57 2.09
C SER A 351 7.66 17.99 2.37
N GLU A 352 8.57 18.79 2.90
CA GLU A 352 9.86 18.32 3.42
C GLU A 352 9.74 17.67 4.80
N ASP A 353 8.61 17.90 5.47
CA ASP A 353 8.29 17.31 6.75
C ASP A 353 8.07 15.79 6.59
N PRO A 354 8.84 14.95 7.32
CA PRO A 354 8.70 13.50 7.26
C PRO A 354 7.37 12.98 7.80
N GLU A 355 6.63 13.77 8.58
CA GLU A 355 5.28 13.41 9.02
C GLU A 355 4.24 13.59 7.91
N GLN A 356 4.54 14.42 6.92
CA GLN A 356 3.62 14.73 5.83
C GLN A 356 3.93 13.99 4.53
N SER A 357 5.11 13.35 4.41
CA SER A 357 5.53 12.68 3.17
C SER A 357 6.53 11.56 3.40
N CYS A 358 6.56 10.58 2.48
CA CYS A 358 7.51 9.48 2.51
C CYS A 358 8.09 9.21 1.11
N GLY A 359 7.85 8.04 0.52
CA GLY A 359 8.49 7.57 -0.71
C GLY A 359 7.82 8.03 -2.01
N ILE A 360 6.59 8.52 -1.96
CA ILE A 360 5.91 9.04 -3.15
C ILE A 360 6.33 10.49 -3.38
N GLY A 361 6.91 10.78 -4.54
CA GLY A 361 7.26 12.13 -4.96
C GLY A 361 6.39 12.59 -6.13
N PHE A 362 6.21 13.92 -6.26
CA PHE A 362 5.46 14.52 -7.36
C PHE A 362 6.22 15.72 -7.92
N LEU A 363 6.42 15.68 -9.23
CA LEU A 363 7.10 16.72 -10.00
C LEU A 363 6.13 17.35 -11.00
N SER A 364 5.92 18.64 -10.89
CA SER A 364 5.27 19.47 -11.91
C SER A 364 6.31 20.36 -12.60
N VAL A 365 6.18 20.53 -13.91
CA VAL A 365 7.03 21.42 -14.68
C VAL A 365 6.13 22.29 -15.58
N LYS A 366 6.14 23.59 -15.34
CA LYS A 366 5.30 24.54 -16.06
C LYS A 366 5.53 24.44 -17.57
N GLY A 367 4.44 24.22 -18.31
CA GLY A 367 4.48 24.10 -19.78
C GLY A 367 4.84 22.71 -20.33
N PHE A 368 5.06 21.72 -19.45
CA PHE A 368 5.26 20.33 -19.86
C PHE A 368 3.97 19.54 -19.67
N ASP A 369 3.49 18.93 -20.73
CA ASP A 369 2.40 17.95 -20.65
C ASP A 369 2.90 16.68 -19.93
N PRO A 370 2.25 16.24 -18.85
CA PRO A 370 2.71 15.08 -18.09
C PRO A 370 2.74 13.77 -18.87
N GLY A 371 1.78 13.59 -19.79
CA GLY A 371 1.70 12.40 -20.64
C GLY A 371 2.87 12.34 -21.62
N LYS A 372 3.18 13.48 -22.27
CA LYS A 372 4.34 13.57 -23.16
C LYS A 372 5.65 13.39 -22.43
N LEU A 373 5.78 13.95 -21.21
CA LEU A 373 6.97 13.75 -20.39
C LEU A 373 7.15 12.27 -20.05
N ALA A 374 6.10 11.61 -19.58
CA ALA A 374 6.16 10.19 -19.22
C ALA A 374 6.47 9.31 -20.44
N ALA A 375 5.86 9.59 -21.60
CA ALA A 375 6.12 8.88 -22.85
C ALA A 375 7.59 9.06 -23.31
N HIS A 376 8.11 10.30 -23.31
CA HIS A 376 9.49 10.58 -23.69
C HIS A 376 10.50 9.87 -22.75
N LEU A 377 10.26 9.89 -21.43
CA LEU A 377 11.08 9.19 -20.46
C LEU A 377 11.10 7.67 -20.71
N TRP A 378 9.95 7.09 -21.02
CA TRP A 378 9.85 5.67 -21.34
C TRP A 378 10.50 5.31 -22.68
N ASP A 379 10.17 6.03 -23.75
CA ASP A 379 10.58 5.67 -25.11
C ASP A 379 12.10 5.80 -25.31
N LYS A 380 12.70 6.85 -24.76
CA LYS A 380 14.13 7.16 -24.96
C LYS A 380 15.04 6.60 -23.88
N TYR A 381 14.55 6.46 -22.65
CA TYR A 381 15.40 6.13 -21.49
C TYR A 381 14.92 4.93 -20.68
N ARG A 382 13.77 4.32 -21.05
CA ARG A 382 13.14 3.23 -20.27
C ARG A 382 12.89 3.60 -18.81
N ILE A 383 12.60 4.88 -18.55
CA ILE A 383 12.25 5.38 -17.21
C ILE A 383 10.72 5.39 -17.09
N MET A 384 10.20 4.62 -16.14
CA MET A 384 8.76 4.49 -15.90
C MET A 384 8.32 5.43 -14.76
N VAL A 385 7.52 6.43 -15.09
CA VAL A 385 6.83 7.32 -14.14
C VAL A 385 5.34 7.35 -14.47
N VAL A 386 4.51 7.97 -13.62
CA VAL A 386 3.06 8.04 -13.84
C VAL A 386 2.62 9.48 -14.07
N PRO A 387 2.06 9.80 -15.25
CA PRO A 387 1.42 11.09 -15.45
C PRO A 387 0.14 11.20 -14.63
N ILE A 388 -0.04 12.34 -13.96
CA ILE A 388 -1.21 12.64 -13.14
C ILE A 388 -1.69 14.05 -13.48
N VAL A 389 -3.00 14.16 -13.70
CA VAL A 389 -3.70 15.43 -13.83
C VAL A 389 -4.79 15.48 -12.78
N THR A 390 -4.81 16.55 -11.97
CA THR A 390 -5.88 16.88 -11.05
C THR A 390 -6.50 18.18 -11.57
N PRO A 391 -7.64 18.12 -12.29
CA PRO A 391 -8.19 19.27 -13.01
C PRO A 391 -8.39 20.48 -12.10
N GLY A 392 -7.88 21.64 -12.53
CA GLY A 392 -8.00 22.89 -11.77
C GLY A 392 -7.08 23.04 -10.56
N GLU A 393 -6.22 22.04 -10.28
CA GLU A 393 -5.32 22.08 -9.12
C GLU A 393 -3.85 21.95 -9.55
N TYR A 394 -3.46 20.80 -10.07
CA TYR A 394 -2.08 20.53 -10.49
C TYR A 394 -1.99 19.39 -11.48
N GLU A 395 -0.90 19.40 -12.24
CA GLU A 395 -0.53 18.30 -13.15
C GLU A 395 0.98 18.06 -13.11
N GLY A 396 1.41 16.84 -13.41
CA GLY A 396 2.81 16.46 -13.38
C GLY A 396 3.01 14.94 -13.41
N VAL A 397 4.16 14.50 -12.97
CA VAL A 397 4.50 13.08 -12.89
C VAL A 397 4.74 12.65 -11.45
N ARG A 398 4.16 11.51 -11.09
CA ARG A 398 4.45 10.82 -9.84
C ARG A 398 5.68 9.95 -10.00
N VAL A 399 6.60 10.03 -9.03
CA VAL A 399 7.87 9.30 -8.98
C VAL A 399 7.90 8.47 -7.70
N THR A 400 7.95 7.16 -7.82
CA THR A 400 7.90 6.24 -6.68
C THR A 400 9.00 5.19 -6.78
N PRO A 401 10.22 5.49 -6.28
CA PRO A 401 11.30 4.50 -6.14
C PRO A 401 10.95 3.43 -5.10
N ASN A 402 11.70 2.33 -5.06
CA ASN A 402 11.58 1.31 -4.04
C ASN A 402 12.96 0.96 -3.45
N VAL A 403 13.00 0.05 -2.47
CA VAL A 403 14.23 -0.36 -1.76
C VAL A 403 15.32 -0.91 -2.68
N TYR A 404 14.96 -1.46 -3.82
CA TYR A 404 15.91 -1.99 -4.81
C TYR A 404 16.39 -0.94 -5.83
N THR A 405 15.81 0.28 -5.81
CA THR A 405 16.21 1.38 -6.71
C THR A 405 17.57 1.92 -6.32
N THR A 406 18.48 2.03 -7.30
CA THR A 406 19.84 2.55 -7.08
C THR A 406 19.89 4.07 -7.17
N LEU A 407 20.99 4.65 -6.65
CA LEU A 407 21.25 6.08 -6.82
C LEU A 407 21.49 6.44 -8.27
N GLU A 408 22.16 5.57 -9.05
CA GLU A 408 22.38 5.77 -10.47
C GLU A 408 21.06 5.90 -11.25
N GLU A 409 20.06 5.05 -10.95
CA GLU A 409 18.72 5.11 -11.56
C GLU A 409 18.02 6.44 -11.21
N ILE A 410 18.12 6.89 -9.96
CA ILE A 410 17.56 8.18 -9.51
C ILE A 410 18.28 9.36 -10.16
N ASP A 411 19.60 9.31 -10.22
CA ASP A 411 20.42 10.38 -10.82
C ASP A 411 20.18 10.48 -12.32
N THR A 412 20.06 9.34 -13.02
CA THR A 412 19.71 9.29 -14.45
C THR A 412 18.35 9.95 -14.70
N PHE A 413 17.32 9.62 -13.90
CA PHE A 413 16.02 10.27 -14.00
C PHE A 413 16.15 11.80 -13.81
N ALA A 414 16.81 12.22 -12.74
CA ALA A 414 16.96 13.64 -12.43
C ALA A 414 17.75 14.39 -13.51
N GLU A 415 18.81 13.80 -14.04
CA GLU A 415 19.64 14.39 -15.10
C GLU A 415 18.85 14.56 -16.42
N VAL A 416 18.13 13.53 -16.83
CA VAL A 416 17.30 13.60 -18.04
C VAL A 416 16.25 14.70 -17.92
N VAL A 417 15.53 14.75 -16.79
CA VAL A 417 14.51 15.78 -16.55
C VAL A 417 15.14 17.17 -16.49
N GLU A 418 16.28 17.33 -15.82
CA GLU A 418 17.01 18.61 -15.78
C GLU A 418 17.38 19.09 -17.19
N LYS A 419 17.91 18.20 -18.05
CA LYS A 419 18.23 18.54 -19.46
C LYS A 419 17.00 19.02 -20.25
N LEU A 420 15.84 18.35 -20.06
CA LEU A 420 14.60 18.76 -20.71
C LEU A 420 14.14 20.15 -20.21
N ILE A 421 14.19 20.40 -18.91
CA ILE A 421 13.82 21.69 -18.33
C ILE A 421 14.75 22.80 -18.85
N ARG A 422 16.05 22.59 -18.88
CA ARG A 422 17.02 23.57 -19.40
C ARG A 422 16.84 23.83 -20.89
N ARG A 423 16.39 22.84 -21.65
CA ARG A 423 16.01 22.97 -23.06
C ARG A 423 14.69 23.75 -23.23
N GLY A 424 13.81 23.75 -22.24
CA GLY A 424 12.49 24.39 -22.28
C GLY A 424 11.43 23.62 -23.09
N SER A 425 11.73 22.39 -23.54
CA SER A 425 10.80 21.58 -24.33
C SER A 425 11.08 20.09 -24.22
N ILE A 426 10.03 19.27 -24.41
CA ILE A 426 10.12 17.82 -24.61
C ILE A 426 10.29 17.60 -26.11
N PRO A 427 11.34 16.89 -26.56
CA PRO A 427 11.48 16.52 -27.97
C PRO A 427 10.32 15.63 -28.45
N ALA A 428 9.97 15.75 -29.73
CA ALA A 428 8.96 14.92 -30.36
C ALA A 428 9.39 13.44 -30.41
#